data_4aa07c59ecff61c9386c16f9abdb3240
#
_entry.id   4aa07c59ecff61c9386c16f9abdb3240
#
_cell.length_a   1.000
_cell.length_b   1.000
_cell.length_c   1.000
_cell.angle_alpha   90.00
_cell.angle_beta   90.00
_cell.angle_gamma   90.00
#
_symmetry.space_group_name_H-M   'P 1'
#
loop_
_entity.id
_entity.type
_entity.pdbx_description
1 polymer ?
#
loop_
_entity_poly.entity_id
_entity_poly.type
_entity_poly.pdbx_seq_one_letter_code
_entity_poly.pdbx_strand_id
1 'polypeptide(L)'
;MKNRIILAVLALLMSAGASAQLSAILGDWTTVDDKTGERRSIVTIYKGTDGLYYGKVSKLLMYQELDLKCEACKDADHNAPIEGLVIIRGMKAEGGQLVGGKVLDPESGKFYYGKIYMKDGKLVLRGSLDRRGFLGRNQTWVR
;
A
#
# COMPACT_ATOMS: atom_id res chain seq x y z
N MET A 1 21.94 0.79 -37.66
CA MET A 1 22.71 0.93 -36.40
C MET A 1 22.22 2.10 -35.53
N LYS A 2 21.93 3.27 -36.09
CA LYS A 2 21.44 4.42 -35.29
C LYS A 2 20.13 4.14 -34.54
N ASN A 3 19.18 3.41 -35.14
CA ASN A 3 17.89 3.11 -34.52
C ASN A 3 17.94 2.13 -33.35
N ARG A 4 18.95 1.25 -33.30
CA ARG A 4 19.11 0.28 -32.20
C ARG A 4 19.63 0.94 -30.92
N ILE A 5 20.46 1.95 -31.05
CA ILE A 5 21.02 2.70 -29.92
C ILE A 5 19.93 3.57 -29.28
N ILE A 6 19.09 4.20 -30.08
CA ILE A 6 17.96 5.04 -29.60
C ILE A 6 16.96 4.20 -28.82
N LEU A 7 16.62 3.00 -29.29
CA LEU A 7 15.73 2.06 -28.58
C LEU A 7 16.30 1.60 -27.24
N ALA A 8 17.59 1.33 -27.15
CA ALA A 8 18.25 0.90 -25.92
C ALA A 8 18.26 2.04 -24.88
N VAL A 9 18.54 3.26 -25.30
CA VAL A 9 18.51 4.44 -24.40
C VAL A 9 17.10 4.72 -23.89
N LEU A 10 16.09 4.59 -24.74
CA LEU A 10 14.69 4.78 -24.33
C LEU A 10 14.23 3.72 -23.31
N ALA A 11 14.64 2.46 -23.49
CA ALA A 11 14.33 1.39 -22.55
C ALA A 11 15.02 1.61 -21.17
N LEU A 12 16.23 2.13 -21.15
CA LEU A 12 16.93 2.48 -19.91
C LEU A 12 16.24 3.62 -19.15
N LEU A 13 15.75 4.62 -19.85
CA LEU A 13 15.02 5.75 -19.25
C LEU A 13 13.68 5.31 -18.61
N MET A 14 12.97 4.38 -19.25
CA MET A 14 11.73 3.83 -18.70
C MET A 14 11.97 3.00 -17.44
N SER A 15 13.04 2.22 -17.37
CA SER A 15 13.37 1.41 -16.18
C SER A 15 13.80 2.29 -15.00
N ALA A 16 14.53 3.37 -15.23
CA ALA A 16 14.91 4.32 -14.19
C ALA A 16 13.68 5.04 -13.57
N GLY A 17 12.69 5.40 -14.40
CA GLY A 17 11.44 6.01 -13.92
C GLY A 17 10.62 5.08 -13.05
N ALA A 18 10.49 3.81 -13.42
CA ALA A 18 9.77 2.80 -12.62
C ALA A 18 10.45 2.54 -11.27
N SER A 19 11.77 2.45 -11.22
CA SER A 19 12.55 2.31 -9.99
C SER A 19 12.38 3.51 -9.07
N ALA A 20 12.39 4.73 -9.58
CA ALA A 20 12.18 5.94 -8.80
C ALA A 20 10.76 6.01 -8.21
N GLN A 21 9.73 5.62 -8.97
CA GLN A 21 8.36 5.54 -8.48
C GLN A 21 8.19 4.49 -7.37
N LEU A 22 8.79 3.32 -7.53
CA LEU A 22 8.76 2.27 -6.52
C LEU A 22 9.44 2.72 -5.23
N SER A 23 10.62 3.34 -5.32
CA SER A 23 11.32 3.89 -4.16
C SER A 23 10.50 4.96 -3.44
N ALA A 24 9.73 5.77 -4.15
CA ALA A 24 8.84 6.78 -3.58
C ALA A 24 7.68 6.17 -2.77
N ILE A 25 7.23 4.96 -3.11
CA ILE A 25 6.16 4.26 -2.39
C ILE A 25 6.63 3.77 -1.01
N LEU A 26 7.90 3.39 -0.87
CA LEU A 26 8.43 2.82 0.38
C LEU A 26 8.50 3.86 1.50
N GLY A 27 8.36 3.39 2.74
CA GLY A 27 8.45 4.20 3.94
C GLY A 27 7.11 4.53 4.55
N ASP A 28 7.06 5.60 5.32
CA ASP A 28 5.92 5.96 6.15
C ASP A 28 4.92 6.83 5.40
N TRP A 29 3.65 6.48 5.57
CA TRP A 29 2.51 7.19 5.02
C TRP A 29 1.45 7.44 6.08
N THR A 30 0.91 8.64 6.10
CA THR A 30 -0.23 8.98 6.97
C THR A 30 -1.53 8.64 6.26
N THR A 31 -2.32 7.77 6.86
CA THR A 31 -3.66 7.45 6.38
C THR A 31 -4.62 8.56 6.76
N VAL A 32 -5.51 8.89 5.84
CA VAL A 32 -6.48 9.98 5.98
C VAL A 32 -7.88 9.40 5.77
N ASP A 33 -8.79 9.75 6.65
CA ASP A 33 -10.19 9.41 6.50
C ASP A 33 -10.81 10.20 5.34
N ASP A 34 -11.39 9.51 4.37
CA ASP A 34 -11.92 10.12 3.15
C ASP A 34 -13.12 11.05 3.40
N LYS A 35 -13.83 10.84 4.50
CA LYS A 35 -15.03 11.61 4.84
C LYS A 35 -14.73 12.82 5.70
N THR A 36 -13.82 12.67 6.66
CA THR A 36 -13.54 13.69 7.68
C THR A 36 -12.24 14.44 7.44
N GLY A 37 -11.31 13.87 6.65
CA GLY A 37 -9.97 14.41 6.45
C GLY A 37 -9.05 14.21 7.64
N GLU A 38 -9.47 13.47 8.66
CA GLU A 38 -8.68 13.21 9.86
C GLU A 38 -7.53 12.24 9.58
N ARG A 39 -6.38 12.52 10.16
CA ARG A 39 -5.21 11.63 10.12
C ARG A 39 -5.39 10.53 11.14
N ARG A 40 -5.42 9.28 10.69
CA ARG A 40 -5.78 8.12 11.53
C ARG A 40 -4.58 7.32 12.02
N SER A 41 -3.65 7.04 11.14
CA SER A 41 -2.49 6.19 11.45
C SER A 41 -1.31 6.46 10.55
N ILE A 42 -0.16 5.93 10.92
CA ILE A 42 1.01 5.82 10.06
C ILE A 42 1.15 4.37 9.63
N VAL A 43 1.22 4.13 8.32
CA VAL A 43 1.50 2.83 7.71
C VAL A 43 2.87 2.87 7.08
N THR A 44 3.73 1.93 7.45
CA THR A 44 5.06 1.78 6.87
C THR A 44 5.02 0.71 5.79
N ILE A 45 5.39 1.08 4.55
CA ILE A 45 5.51 0.16 3.42
C ILE A 45 6.97 -0.27 3.30
N TYR A 46 7.20 -1.57 3.25
CA TYR A 46 8.53 -2.17 3.23
C TYR A 46 8.59 -3.43 2.37
N LYS A 47 9.80 -3.78 1.96
CA LYS A 47 10.08 -5.04 1.25
C LYS A 47 10.40 -6.13 2.26
N GLY A 48 9.69 -7.24 2.17
CA GLY A 48 9.95 -8.43 2.99
C GLY A 48 11.16 -9.23 2.50
N THR A 49 11.61 -10.16 3.31
CA THR A 49 12.72 -11.08 2.98
C THR A 49 12.39 -12.03 1.83
N ASP A 50 11.11 -12.26 1.57
CA ASP A 50 10.59 -13.04 0.43
C ASP A 50 10.57 -12.25 -0.90
N GLY A 51 10.99 -10.97 -0.87
CA GLY A 51 10.98 -10.09 -2.05
C GLY A 51 9.63 -9.44 -2.35
N LEU A 52 8.59 -9.76 -1.60
CA LEU A 52 7.28 -9.12 -1.70
C LEU A 52 7.19 -7.88 -0.81
N TYR A 53 6.19 -7.06 -1.03
CA TYR A 53 5.99 -5.82 -0.30
C TYR A 53 4.82 -5.93 0.66
N TYR A 54 4.99 -5.28 1.81
CA TYR A 54 4.07 -5.30 2.93
C TYR A 54 3.85 -3.90 3.47
N GLY A 55 2.76 -3.70 4.20
CA GLY A 55 2.52 -2.47 4.93
C GLY A 55 1.96 -2.78 6.30
N LYS A 56 2.56 -2.21 7.35
CA LYS A 56 2.10 -2.39 8.73
C LYS A 56 1.66 -1.05 9.31
N VAL A 57 0.68 -1.10 10.17
CA VAL A 57 0.31 0.04 11.01
C VAL A 57 1.41 0.25 12.03
N SER A 58 2.25 1.26 11.82
CA SER A 58 3.37 1.56 12.71
C SER A 58 2.96 2.39 13.91
N LYS A 59 1.93 3.23 13.75
CA LYS A 59 1.44 4.11 14.80
C LYS A 59 -0.02 4.47 14.56
N LEU A 60 -0.81 4.47 15.63
CA LEU A 60 -2.13 5.09 15.66
C LEU A 60 -1.99 6.57 16.04
N LEU A 61 -2.67 7.44 15.29
CA LEU A 61 -2.70 8.89 15.56
C LEU A 61 -3.97 9.31 16.27
N MET A 62 -5.03 8.48 16.15
CA MET A 62 -6.31 8.67 16.84
C MET A 62 -6.52 7.52 17.84
N TYR A 63 -7.24 7.82 18.90
CA TYR A 63 -7.64 6.81 19.91
C TYR A 63 -6.46 6.06 20.52
N GLN A 64 -5.33 6.74 20.71
CA GLN A 64 -4.10 6.13 21.27
C GLN A 64 -4.29 5.60 22.68
N GLU A 65 -5.19 6.21 23.45
CA GLU A 65 -5.57 5.79 24.80
C GLU A 65 -6.42 4.50 24.82
N LEU A 66 -6.98 4.11 23.69
CA LEU A 66 -7.75 2.89 23.54
C LEU A 66 -6.82 1.77 23.05
N ASP A 67 -6.83 0.64 23.72
CA ASP A 67 -6.12 -0.56 23.28
C ASP A 67 -6.87 -1.24 22.13
N LEU A 68 -6.82 -0.60 20.94
CA LEU A 68 -7.56 -1.05 19.77
C LEU A 68 -7.00 -2.36 19.23
N LYS A 69 -7.88 -3.33 19.07
CA LYS A 69 -7.59 -4.65 18.52
C LYS A 69 -8.47 -4.95 17.31
N CYS A 70 -8.00 -5.83 16.44
CA CYS A 70 -8.78 -6.27 15.30
C CYS A 70 -9.79 -7.34 15.71
N GLU A 71 -10.89 -6.93 16.31
CA GLU A 71 -11.93 -7.84 16.79
C GLU A 71 -12.64 -8.57 15.64
N ALA A 72 -12.81 -7.90 14.50
CA ALA A 72 -13.45 -8.47 13.32
C ALA A 72 -12.53 -9.35 12.47
N CYS A 73 -11.22 -9.33 12.73
CA CYS A 73 -10.25 -10.17 12.03
C CYS A 73 -10.42 -11.64 12.38
N LYS A 74 -9.92 -12.51 11.52
CA LYS A 74 -9.98 -13.97 11.67
C LYS A 74 -8.61 -14.56 11.93
N ASP A 75 -8.60 -15.78 12.41
CA ASP A 75 -7.39 -16.59 12.62
C ASP A 75 -6.34 -15.88 13.49
N ALA A 76 -5.10 -15.85 13.06
CA ALA A 76 -4.00 -15.23 13.80
C ALA A 76 -4.14 -13.71 14.00
N ASP A 77 -4.93 -13.04 13.18
CA ASP A 77 -5.16 -11.59 13.27
C ASP A 77 -6.30 -11.23 14.24
N HIS A 78 -7.09 -12.22 14.66
CA HIS A 78 -8.19 -11.98 15.59
C HIS A 78 -7.67 -11.44 16.91
N ASN A 79 -8.23 -10.30 17.34
CA ASN A 79 -7.79 -9.56 18.52
C ASN A 79 -6.32 -9.13 18.53
N ALA A 80 -5.63 -9.17 17.39
CA ALA A 80 -4.30 -8.60 17.28
C ALA A 80 -4.36 -7.07 17.49
N PRO A 81 -3.38 -6.46 18.16
CA PRO A 81 -3.31 -5.01 18.26
C PRO A 81 -3.32 -4.38 16.87
N ILE A 82 -4.06 -3.30 16.68
CA ILE A 82 -4.06 -2.57 15.41
C ILE A 82 -2.68 -1.98 15.16
N GLU A 83 -2.05 -1.41 16.17
CA GLU A 83 -0.66 -0.96 16.07
C GLU A 83 0.26 -2.19 15.97
N GLY A 84 1.01 -2.29 14.88
CA GLY A 84 1.82 -3.45 14.50
C GLY A 84 1.17 -4.41 13.51
N LEU A 85 -0.13 -4.28 13.24
CA LEU A 85 -0.86 -5.15 12.32
C LEU A 85 -0.39 -4.94 10.86
N VAL A 86 -0.06 -6.03 10.18
CA VAL A 86 0.29 -6.00 8.75
C VAL A 86 -0.99 -6.00 7.93
N ILE A 87 -1.33 -4.85 7.34
CA ILE A 87 -2.58 -4.67 6.60
C ILE A 87 -2.41 -4.76 5.08
N ILE A 88 -1.21 -4.56 4.56
CA ILE A 88 -0.89 -4.75 3.14
C ILE A 88 0.02 -5.97 3.05
N ARG A 89 -0.35 -6.95 2.21
CA ARG A 89 0.33 -8.26 2.19
C ARG A 89 0.59 -8.78 0.79
N GLY A 90 1.83 -9.20 0.56
CA GLY A 90 2.21 -9.97 -0.62
C GLY A 90 2.11 -9.20 -1.93
N MET A 91 2.38 -7.91 -1.92
CA MET A 91 2.37 -7.09 -3.13
C MET A 91 3.62 -7.34 -3.97
N LYS A 92 3.48 -7.25 -5.28
CA LYS A 92 4.56 -7.37 -6.26
C LYS A 92 4.82 -6.04 -6.93
N ALA A 93 6.09 -5.74 -7.21
CA ALA A 93 6.46 -4.58 -7.99
C ALA A 93 6.19 -4.83 -9.48
N GLU A 94 5.48 -3.93 -10.13
CA GLU A 94 5.18 -3.97 -11.56
C GLU A 94 5.05 -2.56 -12.12
N GLY A 95 5.96 -2.16 -13.02
CA GLY A 95 5.91 -0.85 -13.67
C GLY A 95 5.96 0.34 -12.71
N GLY A 96 6.70 0.23 -11.60
CA GLY A 96 6.79 1.27 -10.58
C GLY A 96 5.62 1.31 -9.60
N GLN A 97 4.71 0.36 -9.68
CA GLN A 97 3.55 0.21 -8.81
C GLN A 97 3.66 -1.08 -7.98
N LEU A 98 2.81 -1.22 -6.98
CA LEU A 98 2.63 -2.47 -6.24
C LEU A 98 1.26 -3.07 -6.58
N VAL A 99 1.24 -4.34 -6.96
CA VAL A 99 0.04 -5.05 -7.42
C VAL A 99 0.00 -6.50 -6.90
N GLY A 100 -1.13 -7.16 -7.08
CA GLY A 100 -1.28 -8.61 -6.91
C GLY A 100 -1.30 -9.10 -5.47
N GLY A 101 -1.33 -8.21 -4.50
CA GLY A 101 -1.49 -8.56 -3.09
C GLY A 101 -2.87 -8.25 -2.55
N LYS A 102 -2.97 -8.28 -1.23
CA LYS A 102 -4.22 -8.03 -0.51
C LYS A 102 -4.07 -6.95 0.55
N VAL A 103 -5.17 -6.29 0.81
CA VAL A 103 -5.31 -5.28 1.86
C VAL A 103 -6.35 -5.73 2.86
N LEU A 104 -5.97 -5.75 4.14
CA LEU A 104 -6.87 -6.01 5.24
C LEU A 104 -7.51 -4.70 5.71
N ASP A 105 -8.83 -4.69 5.77
CA ASP A 105 -9.57 -3.66 6.49
C ASP A 105 -9.78 -4.11 7.94
N PRO A 106 -9.12 -3.49 8.92
CA PRO A 106 -9.23 -3.93 10.30
C PRO A 106 -10.60 -3.64 10.93
N GLU A 107 -11.39 -2.72 10.39
CA GLU A 107 -12.74 -2.44 10.91
C GLU A 107 -13.71 -3.58 10.57
N SER A 108 -13.63 -4.12 9.37
CA SER A 108 -14.51 -5.21 8.92
C SER A 108 -13.89 -6.60 9.00
N GLY A 109 -12.57 -6.69 9.12
CA GLY A 109 -11.83 -7.95 9.05
C GLY A 109 -11.75 -8.56 7.65
N LYS A 110 -12.17 -7.81 6.63
CA LYS A 110 -12.20 -8.28 5.23
C LYS A 110 -10.90 -7.96 4.51
N PHE A 111 -10.54 -8.85 3.59
CA PHE A 111 -9.45 -8.63 2.64
C PHE A 111 -9.97 -8.17 1.29
N TYR A 112 -9.25 -7.24 0.70
CA TYR A 112 -9.47 -6.73 -0.66
C TYR A 112 -8.24 -6.96 -1.52
N TYR A 113 -8.42 -7.06 -2.82
CA TYR A 113 -7.30 -7.01 -3.76
C TYR A 113 -6.71 -5.61 -3.75
N GLY A 114 -5.37 -5.51 -3.69
CA GLY A 114 -4.66 -4.26 -3.52
C GLY A 114 -3.91 -3.82 -4.77
N LYS A 115 -3.89 -2.51 -4.99
CA LYS A 115 -3.00 -1.84 -5.94
C LYS A 115 -2.54 -0.53 -5.32
N ILE A 116 -1.24 -0.25 -5.40
CA ILE A 116 -0.63 0.95 -4.83
C ILE A 116 0.18 1.66 -5.91
N TYR A 117 -0.02 2.95 -6.05
CA TYR A 117 0.72 3.79 -6.97
C TYR A 117 0.84 5.23 -6.47
N MET A 118 1.78 5.97 -7.03
CA MET A 118 1.98 7.39 -6.73
C MET A 118 1.18 8.25 -7.69
N LYS A 119 0.56 9.30 -7.17
CA LYS A 119 -0.13 10.34 -7.95
C LYS A 119 0.01 11.69 -7.25
N ASP A 120 0.55 12.66 -7.96
CA ASP A 120 0.70 14.04 -7.46
C ASP A 120 1.41 14.12 -6.09
N GLY A 121 2.47 13.33 -5.90
CA GLY A 121 3.24 13.26 -4.66
C GLY A 121 2.54 12.56 -3.49
N LYS A 122 1.38 11.97 -3.73
CA LYS A 122 0.60 11.22 -2.75
C LYS A 122 0.56 9.74 -3.13
N LEU A 123 0.36 8.89 -2.15
CA LEU A 123 0.15 7.47 -2.37
C LEU A 123 -1.35 7.20 -2.55
N VAL A 124 -1.70 6.47 -3.60
CA VAL A 124 -3.06 5.96 -3.81
C VAL A 124 -3.07 4.46 -3.54
N LEU A 125 -3.92 4.04 -2.60
CA LEU A 125 -4.23 2.65 -2.33
C LEU A 125 -5.61 2.35 -2.88
N ARG A 126 -5.70 1.43 -3.85
CA ARG A 126 -6.97 0.92 -4.34
C ARG A 126 -7.24 -0.45 -3.75
N GLY A 127 -8.34 -0.57 -3.04
CA GLY A 127 -8.90 -1.85 -2.59
C GLY A 127 -10.09 -2.24 -3.45
N SER A 128 -10.15 -3.48 -3.94
CA SER A 128 -11.22 -3.96 -4.81
C SER A 128 -11.70 -5.35 -4.43
N LEU A 129 -12.96 -5.62 -4.76
CA LEU A 129 -13.58 -6.94 -4.57
C LEU A 129 -13.14 -7.93 -5.65
N ASP A 130 -12.83 -7.43 -6.83
CA ASP A 130 -12.37 -8.22 -7.97
C ASP A 130 -10.86 -8.04 -8.20
N ARG A 131 -10.24 -9.07 -8.75
CA ARG A 131 -8.80 -9.09 -9.02
C ARG A 131 -8.37 -8.03 -10.04
N ARG A 132 -9.23 -7.65 -10.96
CA ARG A 132 -8.95 -6.63 -11.99
C ARG A 132 -9.05 -5.19 -11.47
N GLY A 133 -9.63 -4.98 -10.29
CA GLY A 133 -9.75 -3.68 -9.66
C GLY A 133 -10.93 -2.82 -10.14
N PHE A 134 -11.92 -3.39 -10.83
CA PHE A 134 -13.08 -2.64 -11.31
C PHE A 134 -14.06 -2.25 -10.20
N LEU A 135 -14.35 -3.17 -9.29
CA LEU A 135 -15.25 -2.95 -8.17
C LEU A 135 -14.44 -2.56 -6.93
N GLY A 136 -13.98 -1.33 -6.88
CA GLY A 136 -13.10 -0.90 -5.83
C GLY A 136 -13.21 0.58 -5.48
N ARG A 137 -12.44 0.95 -4.48
CA ARG A 137 -12.35 2.29 -3.93
C ARG A 137 -10.91 2.68 -3.71
N ASN A 138 -10.60 3.95 -3.96
CA ASN A 138 -9.30 4.53 -3.70
C ASN A 138 -9.26 5.23 -2.35
N GLN A 139 -8.14 5.08 -1.65
CA GLN A 139 -7.74 5.93 -0.54
C GLN A 139 -6.47 6.67 -0.93
N THR A 140 -6.35 7.92 -0.52
CA THR A 140 -5.17 8.74 -0.76
C THR A 140 -4.47 9.01 0.57
N TRP A 141 -3.20 8.63 0.68
CA TRP A 141 -2.37 8.82 1.85
C TRP A 141 -1.31 9.87 1.60
N VAL A 142 -0.92 10.57 2.65
CA VAL A 142 0.02 11.69 2.60
C VAL A 142 1.25 11.44 3.48
N ARG A 143 2.30 12.17 3.22
CA ARG A 143 3.49 12.24 4.07
C ARG A 143 3.46 13.45 4.98
#